data_e154394316ce830d843e2e8043615854
#
_entry.id   e154394316ce830d843e2e8043615854
#
_cell.length_a   1.000
_cell.length_b   1.000
_cell.length_c   1.000
_cell.angle_alpha   90.00
_cell.angle_beta   90.00
_cell.angle_gamma   90.00
#
_symmetry.space_group_name_H-M   'P 1'
#
loop_
_entity.id
_entity.type
_entity.pdbx_description
1 polymer ?
#
loop_
_entity_poly.entity_id
_entity_poly.type
_entity_poly.pdbx_seq_one_letter_code
_entity_poly.pdbx_strand_id
1 'polypeptide(L)'
;MKIIITESQLRLLTEAASLSDDKDFRETIKSYENEVVNSSGKHYVFDDADPKNPKTFVSAPNKKRGGTLTIGWGHTGPEAKIGNVITQSKAEQLLTSDIKNEENKTKSLFPKYDTYPLYVRKALVNSVYRGEAKKGYKWVDAINAGNWEDAATKYLQGWDVDFSQAKNPKYKGGVADRMVTNQEAFKKYAQELKSKSKPQQSTQDKTKTDKKKTYSEFSGDIPANVDYKTWDRLYHIDKMAYPSKTRDTDYINLRYTPEVNNGFIDNKIGMVKYPNPIGIIKDIKYPTQNDKWFYVKLDPSVDAEDDYAWVSAKYVTLGKNRIYEK
;
A
#
# COMPACT_ATOMS: atom_id res chain seq x y z
N MET A 1 22.43 23.60 -7.97
CA MET A 1 20.98 23.76 -7.83
C MET A 1 20.59 23.26 -6.43
N LYS A 2 19.92 24.06 -5.58
CA LYS A 2 19.40 23.59 -4.28
C LYS A 2 18.00 23.01 -4.53
N ILE A 3 17.81 21.74 -4.24
CA ILE A 3 16.49 21.14 -4.20
C ILE A 3 15.93 21.39 -2.81
N ILE A 4 14.82 22.13 -2.72
CA ILE A 4 14.09 22.33 -1.46
C ILE A 4 12.96 21.31 -1.47
N ILE A 5 13.03 20.33 -0.56
CA ILE A 5 11.98 19.35 -0.33
C ILE A 5 11.24 19.70 0.96
N THR A 6 9.92 19.58 0.95
CA THR A 6 9.10 19.76 2.16
C THR A 6 9.37 18.61 3.14
N GLU A 7 9.02 18.79 4.41
CA GLU A 7 9.11 17.74 5.42
C GLU A 7 8.31 16.49 5.00
N SER A 8 7.11 16.68 4.44
CA SER A 8 6.29 15.57 3.90
C SER A 8 6.96 14.86 2.71
N GLN A 9 7.61 15.60 1.83
CA GLN A 9 8.38 15.03 0.72
C GLN A 9 9.63 14.29 1.21
N LEU A 10 10.33 14.87 2.20
CA LEU A 10 11.46 14.22 2.85
C LEU A 10 11.01 12.92 3.52
N ARG A 11 9.88 12.94 4.22
CA ARG A 11 9.28 11.76 4.83
C ARG A 11 8.95 10.68 3.80
N LEU A 12 8.37 11.03 2.65
CA LEU A 12 8.13 10.09 1.54
C LEU A 12 9.41 9.53 0.94
N LEU A 13 10.51 10.26 1.00
CA LEU A 13 11.83 9.83 0.49
C LEU A 13 12.64 9.04 1.52
N THR A 14 12.51 9.38 2.81
CA THR A 14 13.34 8.82 3.90
C THR A 14 12.60 7.86 4.80
N GLU A 15 11.32 8.11 5.06
CA GLU A 15 10.43 7.22 5.76
C GLU A 15 9.54 6.55 4.72
N ALA A 16 9.77 5.29 4.43
CA ALA A 16 8.76 4.50 3.77
C ALA A 16 7.49 4.58 4.62
N ALA A 17 6.40 5.11 4.06
CA ALA A 17 5.11 5.11 4.73
C ALA A 17 4.86 3.71 5.31
N SER A 18 4.41 3.62 6.55
CA SER A 18 4.13 2.34 7.18
C SER A 18 3.17 1.54 6.31
N LEU A 19 3.40 0.24 6.17
CA LEU A 19 2.48 -0.63 5.44
C LEU A 19 1.09 -0.68 6.09
N SER A 20 0.97 -0.27 7.35
CA SER A 20 -0.31 -0.10 8.03
C SER A 20 -1.21 0.97 7.37
N ASP A 21 -0.63 1.93 6.66
CA ASP A 21 -1.33 3.00 5.97
C ASP A 21 -1.52 2.70 4.46
N ASP A 22 -0.89 1.62 3.96
CA ASP A 22 -1.01 1.18 2.56
C ASP A 22 -2.33 0.42 2.37
N LYS A 23 -3.31 1.07 1.74
CA LYS A 23 -4.64 0.49 1.52
C LYS A 23 -4.57 -0.84 0.75
N ASP A 24 -3.77 -0.90 -0.31
CA ASP A 24 -3.69 -2.09 -1.16
C ASP A 24 -3.05 -3.26 -0.39
N PHE A 25 -2.09 -2.98 0.49
CA PHE A 25 -1.51 -4.00 1.36
C PHE A 25 -2.52 -4.47 2.42
N ARG A 26 -3.28 -3.56 3.02
CA ARG A 26 -4.35 -3.91 3.97
C ARG A 26 -5.39 -4.82 3.34
N GLU A 27 -5.88 -4.48 2.15
CA GLU A 27 -6.82 -5.32 1.40
C GLU A 27 -6.21 -6.68 1.03
N THR A 28 -4.90 -6.71 0.71
CA THR A 28 -4.18 -7.97 0.48
C THR A 28 -4.19 -8.84 1.75
N ILE A 29 -3.85 -8.29 2.92
CA ILE A 29 -3.90 -9.04 4.17
C ILE A 29 -5.33 -9.55 4.45
N LYS A 30 -6.34 -8.69 4.34
CA LYS A 30 -7.75 -9.09 4.51
C LYS A 30 -8.15 -10.24 3.60
N SER A 31 -7.68 -10.24 2.35
CA SER A 31 -8.01 -11.30 1.40
C SER A 31 -7.40 -12.66 1.74
N TYR A 32 -6.36 -12.69 2.57
CA TYR A 32 -5.69 -13.90 3.02
C TYR A 32 -6.15 -14.38 4.38
N GLU A 33 -6.73 -13.50 5.20
CA GLU A 33 -7.16 -13.85 6.54
C GLU A 33 -8.63 -14.27 6.56
N ASN A 34 -8.94 -15.24 7.42
CA ASN A 34 -10.33 -15.59 7.69
C ASN A 34 -10.98 -14.48 8.52
N GLU A 35 -12.25 -14.25 8.27
CA GLU A 35 -13.07 -13.38 9.09
C GLU A 35 -14.45 -13.99 9.32
N VAL A 36 -15.06 -13.64 10.44
CA VAL A 36 -16.44 -13.96 10.72
C VAL A 36 -17.18 -12.67 10.98
N VAL A 37 -17.96 -12.28 10.01
CA VAL A 37 -18.67 -11.00 10.01
C VAL A 37 -20.15 -11.24 9.68
N ASN A 38 -21.07 -10.50 10.34
CA ASN A 38 -22.49 -10.53 10.01
C ASN A 38 -22.86 -9.46 8.98
N SER A 39 -24.12 -9.48 8.56
CA SER A 39 -24.68 -8.53 7.58
C SER A 39 -24.64 -7.05 8.03
N SER A 40 -24.46 -6.79 9.33
CA SER A 40 -24.28 -5.43 9.87
C SER A 40 -22.81 -5.03 10.05
N GLY A 41 -21.85 -5.80 9.52
CA GLY A 41 -20.42 -5.50 9.60
C GLY A 41 -19.83 -5.69 11.00
N LYS A 42 -20.46 -6.48 11.88
CA LYS A 42 -19.89 -6.84 13.18
C LYS A 42 -19.04 -8.09 13.06
N HIS A 43 -17.82 -8.04 13.56
CA HIS A 43 -16.89 -9.17 13.61
C HIS A 43 -17.05 -9.92 14.94
N TYR A 44 -17.04 -11.24 14.83
CA TYR A 44 -17.19 -12.17 15.95
C TYR A 44 -15.89 -12.91 16.19
N VAL A 45 -15.65 -13.29 17.45
CA VAL A 45 -14.55 -14.20 17.79
C VAL A 45 -14.82 -15.59 17.23
N PHE A 46 -13.82 -16.20 16.66
CA PHE A 46 -13.84 -17.57 16.13
C PHE A 46 -12.55 -18.32 16.50
N ASP A 47 -12.58 -19.63 16.39
CA ASP A 47 -11.40 -20.48 16.44
C ASP A 47 -10.79 -20.54 15.04
N ASP A 48 -9.51 -20.22 14.89
CA ASP A 48 -8.82 -20.20 13.59
C ASP A 48 -8.71 -21.58 12.94
N ALA A 49 -8.84 -22.66 13.73
CA ALA A 49 -8.92 -24.03 13.21
C ALA A 49 -10.32 -24.38 12.66
N ASP A 50 -11.36 -23.65 13.07
CA ASP A 50 -12.74 -23.86 12.58
C ASP A 50 -13.47 -22.55 12.30
N PRO A 51 -13.02 -21.77 11.29
CA PRO A 51 -13.60 -20.47 10.97
C PRO A 51 -15.04 -20.55 10.46
N LYS A 52 -15.52 -21.77 10.09
CA LYS A 52 -16.89 -21.97 9.57
C LYS A 52 -17.93 -22.04 10.66
N ASN A 53 -17.53 -22.16 11.93
CA ASN A 53 -18.45 -22.30 13.04
C ASN A 53 -18.32 -21.16 14.07
N PRO A 54 -18.57 -19.89 13.63
CA PRO A 54 -18.41 -18.71 14.48
C PRO A 54 -19.39 -18.65 15.63
N LYS A 55 -20.47 -19.41 15.55
CA LYS A 55 -21.54 -19.43 16.56
C LYS A 55 -21.27 -20.41 17.70
N THR A 56 -20.39 -21.34 17.51
CA THR A 56 -19.88 -22.14 18.61
C THR A 56 -18.82 -21.31 19.32
N PHE A 57 -19.28 -20.44 20.18
CA PHE A 57 -18.45 -19.82 21.20
C PHE A 57 -17.88 -20.96 22.06
N VAL A 58 -16.83 -21.53 21.57
CA VAL A 58 -16.13 -22.59 22.26
C VAL A 58 -15.58 -22.03 23.56
N SER A 59 -15.79 -22.71 24.62
CA SER A 59 -15.25 -22.37 25.94
C SER A 59 -13.69 -22.32 25.96
N ALA A 60 -13.04 -22.86 24.92
CA ALA A 60 -11.58 -22.78 24.72
C ALA A 60 -11.22 -23.08 23.26
N PRO A 61 -10.06 -22.59 22.76
CA PRO A 61 -9.52 -23.00 21.46
C PRO A 61 -9.46 -24.51 21.33
N ASN A 62 -9.73 -25.04 20.15
CA ASN A 62 -9.60 -26.47 19.90
C ASN A 62 -8.13 -26.87 19.86
N LYS A 63 -7.55 -27.16 21.01
CA LYS A 63 -6.12 -27.52 21.15
C LYS A 63 -5.68 -28.70 20.29
N LYS A 64 -6.61 -29.62 19.94
CA LYS A 64 -6.30 -30.76 19.06
C LYS A 64 -6.04 -30.34 17.62
N ARG A 65 -6.61 -29.23 17.21
CA ARG A 65 -6.40 -28.62 15.87
C ARG A 65 -5.40 -27.45 15.89
N GLY A 66 -4.85 -27.11 17.05
CA GLY A 66 -3.96 -25.97 17.21
C GLY A 66 -4.67 -24.61 17.13
N GLY A 67 -5.99 -24.62 17.27
CA GLY A 67 -6.81 -23.42 17.16
C GLY A 67 -6.47 -22.35 18.19
N THR A 68 -6.59 -21.10 17.76
CA THR A 68 -6.40 -19.89 18.56
C THR A 68 -7.65 -19.02 18.41
N LEU A 69 -8.10 -18.42 19.50
CA LEU A 69 -9.19 -17.45 19.41
C LEU A 69 -8.73 -16.22 18.64
N THR A 70 -9.51 -15.89 17.63
CA THR A 70 -9.19 -14.84 16.65
C THR A 70 -10.41 -13.96 16.43
N ILE A 71 -10.21 -12.67 16.17
CA ILE A 71 -11.27 -11.71 15.82
C ILE A 71 -10.79 -10.77 14.71
N GLY A 72 -11.71 -10.23 13.92
CA GLY A 72 -11.35 -9.40 12.77
C GLY A 72 -10.52 -10.20 11.77
N TRP A 73 -9.46 -9.60 11.25
CA TRP A 73 -8.56 -10.20 10.26
C TRP A 73 -7.28 -10.75 10.92
N GLY A 74 -7.45 -11.85 11.68
CA GLY A 74 -6.31 -12.56 12.27
C GLY A 74 -5.85 -12.04 13.64
N HIS A 75 -6.56 -11.06 14.25
CA HIS A 75 -6.17 -10.53 15.55
C HIS A 75 -6.37 -11.54 16.68
N THR A 76 -5.31 -11.81 17.46
CA THR A 76 -5.28 -12.78 18.57
C THR A 76 -5.07 -12.11 19.93
N GLY A 77 -5.21 -10.80 20.01
CA GLY A 77 -4.98 -10.01 21.23
C GLY A 77 -6.07 -10.12 22.29
N PRO A 78 -6.06 -9.24 23.29
CA PRO A 78 -7.03 -9.22 24.40
C PRO A 78 -8.48 -9.11 23.97
N GLU A 79 -8.74 -8.60 22.77
CA GLU A 79 -10.07 -8.49 22.16
C GLU A 79 -10.62 -9.84 21.67
N ALA A 80 -9.75 -10.82 21.38
CA ALA A 80 -10.15 -12.15 20.94
C ALA A 80 -10.59 -13.04 22.10
N LYS A 81 -11.59 -12.59 22.84
CA LYS A 81 -12.18 -13.34 23.96
C LYS A 81 -13.53 -13.91 23.56
N ILE A 82 -13.84 -15.09 24.06
CA ILE A 82 -15.15 -15.75 23.84
C ILE A 82 -16.29 -14.78 24.15
N GLY A 83 -17.23 -14.68 23.22
CA GLY A 83 -18.38 -13.78 23.34
C GLY A 83 -18.13 -12.34 22.86
N ASN A 84 -16.91 -11.94 22.59
CA ASN A 84 -16.64 -10.59 22.09
C ASN A 84 -17.12 -10.41 20.65
N VAL A 85 -17.66 -9.22 20.44
CA VAL A 85 -18.11 -8.72 19.12
C VAL A 85 -17.57 -7.32 18.97
N ILE A 86 -16.94 -7.03 17.85
CA ILE A 86 -16.39 -5.71 17.55
C ILE A 86 -17.01 -5.12 16.28
N THR A 87 -17.00 -3.81 16.19
CA THR A 87 -17.42 -3.10 14.98
C THR A 87 -16.39 -3.21 13.88
N GLN A 88 -16.79 -2.97 12.63
CA GLN A 88 -15.91 -2.85 11.48
C GLN A 88 -14.77 -1.84 11.75
N SER A 89 -15.09 -0.67 12.30
CA SER A 89 -14.09 0.35 12.63
C SER A 89 -13.05 -0.15 13.66
N LYS A 90 -13.48 -0.90 14.67
CA LYS A 90 -12.54 -1.49 15.64
C LYS A 90 -11.68 -2.57 14.98
N ALA A 91 -12.25 -3.40 14.10
CA ALA A 91 -11.48 -4.39 13.36
C ALA A 91 -10.40 -3.73 12.46
N GLU A 92 -10.74 -2.62 11.79
CA GLU A 92 -9.78 -1.82 11.00
C GLU A 92 -8.64 -1.26 11.88
N GLN A 93 -8.94 -0.77 13.08
CA GLN A 93 -7.94 -0.29 14.03
C GLN A 93 -7.00 -1.41 14.48
N LEU A 94 -7.55 -2.60 14.77
CA LEU A 94 -6.76 -3.77 15.15
C LEU A 94 -5.83 -4.20 14.00
N LEU A 95 -6.34 -4.31 12.78
CA LEU A 95 -5.53 -4.62 11.60
C LEU A 95 -4.39 -3.62 11.40
N THR A 96 -4.67 -2.31 11.57
CA THR A 96 -3.63 -1.27 11.50
C THR A 96 -2.52 -1.51 12.53
N SER A 97 -2.92 -1.79 13.77
CA SER A 97 -1.98 -2.07 14.86
C SER A 97 -1.16 -3.33 14.61
N ASP A 98 -1.81 -4.40 14.14
CA ASP A 98 -1.17 -5.69 13.87
C ASP A 98 -0.15 -5.55 12.73
N ILE A 99 -0.53 -4.92 11.60
CA ILE A 99 0.42 -4.68 10.50
C ILE A 99 1.61 -3.87 10.98
N LYS A 100 1.40 -2.82 11.78
CA LYS A 100 2.49 -2.00 12.32
C LYS A 100 3.42 -2.82 13.23
N ASN A 101 2.86 -3.68 14.08
CA ASN A 101 3.63 -4.55 14.94
C ASN A 101 4.45 -5.57 14.13
N GLU A 102 3.85 -6.18 13.10
CA GLU A 102 4.53 -7.14 12.25
C GLU A 102 5.58 -6.46 11.35
N GLU A 103 5.35 -5.23 10.92
CA GLU A 103 6.36 -4.43 10.21
C GLU A 103 7.58 -4.14 11.12
N ASN A 104 7.36 -3.81 12.40
CA ASN A 104 8.45 -3.62 13.35
C ASN A 104 9.24 -4.91 13.61
N LYS A 105 8.56 -6.05 13.73
CA LYS A 105 9.21 -7.37 13.82
C LYS A 105 10.02 -7.66 12.55
N THR A 106 9.46 -7.31 11.38
CA THR A 106 10.14 -7.48 10.08
C THR A 106 11.42 -6.66 10.01
N LYS A 107 11.39 -5.40 10.44
CA LYS A 107 12.60 -4.55 10.52
C LYS A 107 13.66 -5.14 11.44
N SER A 108 13.24 -5.76 12.55
CA SER A 108 14.16 -6.43 13.46
C SER A 108 14.79 -7.70 12.86
N LEU A 109 14.04 -8.45 12.04
CA LEU A 109 14.52 -9.65 11.36
C LEU A 109 15.40 -9.34 10.14
N PHE A 110 15.11 -8.24 9.45
CA PHE A 110 15.75 -7.82 8.21
C PHE A 110 16.33 -6.40 8.35
N PRO A 111 17.56 -6.23 8.85
CA PRO A 111 18.16 -4.90 9.12
C PRO A 111 18.21 -3.96 7.92
N LYS A 112 18.16 -4.49 6.69
CA LYS A 112 18.13 -3.72 5.45
C LYS A 112 16.73 -3.47 4.91
N TYR A 113 15.66 -3.75 5.70
CA TYR A 113 14.27 -3.68 5.27
C TYR A 113 13.91 -2.37 4.54
N ASP A 114 14.28 -1.23 5.11
CA ASP A 114 13.91 0.07 4.55
C ASP A 114 14.63 0.39 3.22
N THR A 115 15.67 -0.36 2.86
CA THR A 115 16.36 -0.24 1.56
C THR A 115 15.73 -1.07 0.46
N TYR A 116 14.79 -1.94 0.78
CA TYR A 116 14.15 -2.83 -0.20
C TYR A 116 12.99 -2.14 -0.91
N PRO A 117 12.72 -2.50 -2.18
CA PRO A 117 11.54 -2.03 -2.91
C PRO A 117 10.25 -2.36 -2.16
N LEU A 118 9.22 -1.52 -2.35
CA LEU A 118 7.94 -1.66 -1.65
C LEU A 118 7.34 -3.07 -1.76
N TYR A 119 7.36 -3.67 -2.96
CA TYR A 119 6.81 -5.01 -3.17
C TYR A 119 7.55 -6.11 -2.38
N VAL A 120 8.87 -5.96 -2.18
CA VAL A 120 9.66 -6.84 -1.32
C VAL A 120 9.29 -6.64 0.15
N ARG A 121 9.18 -5.39 0.60
CA ARG A 121 8.77 -5.08 1.97
C ARG A 121 7.40 -5.65 2.28
N LYS A 122 6.43 -5.53 1.37
CA LYS A 122 5.10 -6.15 1.48
C LYS A 122 5.19 -7.67 1.63
N ALA A 123 5.99 -8.34 0.83
CA ALA A 123 6.17 -9.79 0.90
C ALA A 123 6.83 -10.23 2.24
N LEU A 124 7.81 -9.47 2.74
CA LEU A 124 8.46 -9.74 4.01
C LEU A 124 7.49 -9.58 5.20
N VAL A 125 6.76 -8.46 5.26
CA VAL A 125 5.76 -8.24 6.33
C VAL A 125 4.65 -9.27 6.25
N ASN A 126 4.20 -9.63 5.06
CA ASN A 126 3.20 -10.67 4.86
C ASN A 126 3.68 -12.04 5.38
N SER A 127 4.95 -12.38 5.17
CA SER A 127 5.56 -13.62 5.70
C SER A 127 5.67 -13.60 7.23
N VAL A 128 6.02 -12.45 7.83
CA VAL A 128 6.09 -12.31 9.29
C VAL A 128 4.70 -12.34 9.90
N TYR A 129 3.72 -11.65 9.30
CA TYR A 129 2.32 -11.63 9.75
C TYR A 129 1.75 -13.05 9.89
N ARG A 130 2.12 -13.92 8.98
CA ARG A 130 1.70 -15.32 8.99
C ARG A 130 2.56 -16.22 9.90
N GLY A 131 3.64 -15.72 10.49
CA GLY A 131 4.56 -16.51 11.30
C GLY A 131 5.54 -17.38 10.50
N GLU A 132 5.70 -17.12 9.20
CA GLU A 132 6.60 -17.85 8.30
C GLU A 132 8.05 -17.39 8.40
N ALA A 133 8.33 -16.30 9.11
CA ALA A 133 9.65 -15.71 9.28
C ALA A 133 10.11 -15.76 10.73
N LYS A 134 11.23 -16.42 10.98
CA LYS A 134 11.89 -16.47 12.30
C LYS A 134 13.40 -16.43 12.12
N LYS A 135 14.10 -15.90 13.11
CA LYS A 135 15.57 -15.98 13.18
C LYS A 135 16.03 -17.43 13.08
N GLY A 136 17.03 -17.70 12.24
CA GLY A 136 17.57 -19.03 11.98
C GLY A 136 16.85 -19.82 10.89
N TYR A 137 15.78 -19.28 10.29
CA TYR A 137 15.24 -19.87 9.07
C TYR A 137 16.19 -19.61 7.90
N LYS A 138 16.53 -20.65 7.16
CA LYS A 138 17.54 -20.60 6.07
C LYS A 138 17.26 -19.52 5.04
N TRP A 139 15.99 -19.25 4.72
CA TRP A 139 15.62 -18.21 3.79
C TRP A 139 15.78 -16.78 4.38
N VAL A 140 15.54 -16.62 5.68
CA VAL A 140 15.77 -15.35 6.42
C VAL A 140 17.26 -15.02 6.44
N ASP A 141 18.10 -16.03 6.77
CA ASP A 141 19.55 -15.88 6.78
C ASP A 141 20.10 -15.57 5.38
N ALA A 142 19.53 -16.20 4.33
CA ALA A 142 19.90 -15.93 2.94
C ALA A 142 19.58 -14.47 2.51
N ILE A 143 18.42 -13.93 2.89
CA ILE A 143 18.09 -12.51 2.65
C ILE A 143 19.08 -11.58 3.35
N ASN A 144 19.38 -11.84 4.61
CA ASN A 144 20.30 -11.02 5.39
C ASN A 144 21.74 -11.05 4.82
N ALA A 145 22.12 -12.17 4.20
CA ALA A 145 23.36 -12.30 3.45
C ALA A 145 23.30 -11.66 2.04
N GLY A 146 22.15 -11.17 1.59
CA GLY A 146 21.96 -10.61 0.24
C GLY A 146 21.73 -11.66 -0.85
N ASN A 147 21.59 -12.94 -0.50
CA ASN A 147 21.41 -14.03 -1.45
C ASN A 147 19.93 -14.31 -1.72
N TRP A 148 19.31 -13.46 -2.53
CA TRP A 148 17.87 -13.49 -2.82
C TRP A 148 17.41 -14.70 -3.62
N GLU A 149 18.27 -15.30 -4.45
CA GLU A 149 17.92 -16.53 -5.20
C GLU A 149 17.80 -17.73 -4.27
N ASP A 150 18.77 -17.85 -3.40
CA ASP A 150 18.79 -18.91 -2.39
C ASP A 150 17.62 -18.72 -1.42
N ALA A 151 17.34 -17.48 -1.02
CA ALA A 151 16.17 -17.15 -0.19
C ALA A 151 14.86 -17.57 -0.87
N ALA A 152 14.66 -17.20 -2.13
CA ALA A 152 13.46 -17.57 -2.89
C ALA A 152 13.30 -19.09 -3.04
N THR A 153 14.42 -19.80 -3.23
CA THR A 153 14.41 -21.27 -3.32
C THR A 153 14.05 -21.92 -2.00
N LYS A 154 14.61 -21.43 -0.88
CA LYS A 154 14.43 -21.99 0.46
C LYS A 154 13.09 -21.62 1.10
N TYR A 155 12.47 -20.54 0.67
CA TYR A 155 11.25 -20.00 1.29
C TYR A 155 10.09 -21.00 1.30
N LEU A 156 9.92 -21.77 0.23
CA LEU A 156 8.85 -22.80 0.15
C LEU A 156 9.27 -24.18 0.69
N GLN A 157 10.51 -24.34 1.15
CA GLN A 157 11.00 -25.63 1.60
C GLN A 157 10.62 -25.92 3.06
N GLY A 158 10.26 -27.16 3.33
CA GLY A 158 9.99 -27.64 4.68
C GLY A 158 8.61 -27.29 5.24
N TRP A 159 7.70 -26.80 4.40
CA TRP A 159 6.32 -26.57 4.77
C TRP A 159 5.43 -27.74 4.34
N ASP A 160 4.48 -28.11 5.20
CA ASP A 160 3.42 -29.06 4.87
C ASP A 160 2.28 -28.33 4.13
N VAL A 161 2.57 -27.89 2.90
CA VAL A 161 1.67 -27.13 2.03
C VAL A 161 1.74 -27.70 0.61
N ASP A 162 0.59 -27.99 0.03
CA ASP A 162 0.48 -28.37 -1.38
C ASP A 162 0.54 -27.14 -2.27
N PHE A 163 1.74 -26.78 -2.73
CA PHE A 163 1.95 -25.63 -3.61
C PHE A 163 1.42 -25.83 -5.05
N SER A 164 0.98 -27.05 -5.43
CA SER A 164 0.30 -27.26 -6.72
C SER A 164 -1.04 -26.53 -6.81
N GLN A 165 -1.62 -26.20 -5.66
CA GLN A 165 -2.87 -25.44 -5.56
C GLN A 165 -2.68 -23.92 -5.68
N ALA A 166 -1.44 -23.43 -5.63
CA ALA A 166 -1.17 -22.01 -5.82
C ALA A 166 -1.67 -21.54 -7.18
N LYS A 167 -2.25 -20.34 -7.21
CA LYS A 167 -2.84 -19.71 -8.42
C LYS A 167 -4.05 -20.45 -9.02
N ASN A 168 -4.54 -21.51 -8.40
CA ASN A 168 -5.80 -22.10 -8.78
C ASN A 168 -6.95 -21.18 -8.31
N PRO A 169 -7.85 -20.71 -9.20
CA PRO A 169 -8.95 -19.82 -8.83
C PRO A 169 -9.84 -20.33 -7.69
N LYS A 170 -9.96 -21.64 -7.56
CA LYS A 170 -10.74 -22.29 -6.49
C LYS A 170 -10.12 -22.09 -5.10
N TYR A 171 -8.79 -21.92 -5.03
CA TYR A 171 -8.02 -21.78 -3.79
C TYR A 171 -7.35 -20.42 -3.69
N LYS A 172 -7.83 -19.43 -4.47
CA LYS A 172 -7.33 -18.06 -4.43
C LYS A 172 -7.41 -17.50 -3.01
N GLY A 173 -6.31 -16.88 -2.57
CA GLY A 173 -6.17 -16.38 -1.20
C GLY A 173 -5.80 -17.45 -0.15
N GLY A 174 -5.62 -18.70 -0.55
CA GLY A 174 -5.14 -19.75 0.34
C GLY A 174 -3.64 -19.63 0.67
N VAL A 175 -3.19 -20.46 1.62
CA VAL A 175 -1.79 -20.46 2.11
C VAL A 175 -0.79 -20.64 0.97
N ALA A 176 -1.02 -21.60 0.08
CA ALA A 176 -0.12 -21.86 -1.05
C ALA A 176 0.00 -20.64 -1.99
N ASP A 177 -1.13 -20.01 -2.32
CA ASP A 177 -1.18 -18.82 -3.17
C ASP A 177 -0.41 -17.64 -2.54
N ARG A 178 -0.65 -17.39 -1.25
CA ARG A 178 0.04 -16.36 -0.46
C ARG A 178 1.56 -16.57 -0.45
N MET A 179 2.01 -17.79 -0.17
CA MET A 179 3.44 -18.10 -0.08
C MET A 179 4.12 -18.02 -1.45
N VAL A 180 3.49 -18.53 -2.50
CA VAL A 180 4.04 -18.42 -3.86
C VAL A 180 4.12 -16.96 -4.32
N THR A 181 3.14 -16.13 -3.98
CA THR A 181 3.17 -14.68 -4.27
C THR A 181 4.35 -13.99 -3.58
N ASN A 182 4.61 -14.31 -2.31
CA ASN A 182 5.78 -13.78 -1.59
C ASN A 182 7.10 -14.26 -2.25
N GLN A 183 7.19 -15.55 -2.62
CA GLN A 183 8.36 -16.10 -3.30
C GLN A 183 8.63 -15.38 -4.64
N GLU A 184 7.59 -15.08 -5.40
CA GLU A 184 7.72 -14.36 -6.68
C GLU A 184 8.30 -12.97 -6.49
N ALA A 185 7.94 -12.27 -5.41
CA ALA A 185 8.55 -10.99 -5.07
C ALA A 185 10.07 -11.15 -4.81
N PHE A 186 10.48 -12.20 -4.10
CA PHE A 186 11.90 -12.46 -3.86
C PHE A 186 12.65 -12.84 -5.14
N LYS A 187 12.07 -13.69 -6.01
CA LYS A 187 12.64 -14.03 -7.33
C LYS A 187 12.80 -12.80 -8.22
N LYS A 188 11.79 -11.96 -8.28
CA LYS A 188 11.83 -10.71 -9.04
C LYS A 188 12.97 -9.83 -8.58
N TYR A 189 13.13 -9.63 -7.27
CA TYR A 189 14.20 -8.80 -6.74
C TYR A 189 15.58 -9.39 -7.00
N ALA A 190 15.75 -10.72 -6.90
CA ALA A 190 16.97 -11.39 -7.28
C ALA A 190 17.37 -11.13 -8.75
N GLN A 191 16.38 -11.16 -9.67
CA GLN A 191 16.59 -10.86 -11.09
C GLN A 191 16.99 -9.38 -11.33
N GLU A 192 16.34 -8.45 -10.63
CA GLU A 192 16.68 -7.02 -10.69
C GLU A 192 18.11 -6.75 -10.24
N LEU A 193 18.58 -7.40 -9.17
CA LEU A 193 19.94 -7.28 -8.70
C LEU A 193 20.96 -7.83 -9.72
N LYS A 194 20.66 -8.98 -10.34
CA LYS A 194 21.50 -9.54 -11.40
C LYS A 194 21.61 -8.65 -12.64
N SER A 195 20.51 -8.03 -13.04
CA SER A 195 20.52 -7.13 -14.18
C SER A 195 21.39 -5.88 -13.93
N LYS A 196 21.40 -5.39 -12.68
CA LYS A 196 22.24 -4.25 -12.26
C LYS A 196 23.73 -4.59 -12.10
N SER A 197 24.06 -5.86 -11.87
CA SER A 197 25.44 -6.31 -11.67
C SER A 197 26.20 -6.69 -12.96
N LYS A 198 25.50 -6.78 -14.10
CA LYS A 198 26.17 -6.98 -15.39
C LYS A 198 26.90 -5.69 -15.78
N PRO A 199 28.23 -5.72 -16.05
CA PRO A 199 28.94 -4.55 -16.56
C PRO A 199 28.29 -4.12 -17.88
N GLN A 200 27.85 -2.88 -17.97
CA GLN A 200 27.53 -2.28 -19.28
C GLN A 200 28.84 -2.29 -20.09
N GLN A 201 28.94 -3.19 -21.08
CA GLN A 201 29.91 -3.06 -22.13
C GLN A 201 29.65 -1.73 -22.83
N SER A 202 30.55 -0.80 -22.61
CA SER A 202 30.55 0.49 -23.29
C SER A 202 30.74 0.28 -24.78
N THR A 203 29.68 0.21 -25.51
CA THR A 203 29.70 0.52 -26.95
C THR A 203 29.79 2.04 -27.07
N GLN A 204 30.99 2.55 -27.21
CA GLN A 204 31.22 3.85 -27.82
C GLN A 204 30.64 3.79 -29.23
N ASP A 205 29.54 4.45 -29.44
CA ASP A 205 29.21 4.90 -30.79
C ASP A 205 28.84 6.37 -30.78
N LYS A 206 29.40 7.02 -31.77
CA LYS A 206 29.51 8.47 -31.90
C LYS A 206 28.28 9.06 -32.51
N THR A 207 27.89 10.23 -31.95
CA THR A 207 27.24 11.36 -32.62
C THR A 207 25.97 11.11 -33.41
N LYS A 208 24.86 11.67 -32.87
CA LYS A 208 24.06 12.63 -33.63
C LYS A 208 23.18 13.48 -32.69
N THR A 209 23.40 14.78 -32.79
CA THR A 209 22.58 15.86 -32.25
C THR A 209 21.19 15.77 -32.82
N ASP A 210 20.18 15.64 -31.95
CA ASP A 210 18.81 16.01 -32.31
C ASP A 210 18.12 16.83 -31.21
N LYS A 211 17.46 17.84 -31.68
CA LYS A 211 16.92 19.03 -31.05
C LYS A 211 16.08 18.77 -29.80
N LYS A 212 16.54 19.37 -28.71
CA LYS A 212 15.91 19.54 -27.41
C LYS A 212 14.58 20.29 -27.55
N LYS A 213 13.43 19.63 -27.31
CA LYS A 213 12.19 20.32 -27.02
C LYS A 213 12.25 20.82 -25.58
N THR A 214 12.33 22.11 -25.42
CA THR A 214 12.34 22.82 -24.14
C THR A 214 10.98 22.67 -23.47
N TYR A 215 10.92 21.90 -22.41
CA TYR A 215 9.89 22.04 -21.38
C TYR A 215 10.46 23.00 -20.34
N SER A 216 10.05 24.25 -20.42
CA SER A 216 10.35 25.25 -19.41
C SER A 216 9.51 24.95 -18.18
N GLU A 217 10.17 24.67 -17.11
CA GLU A 217 9.99 24.94 -15.69
C GLU A 217 10.43 23.84 -14.72
N PHE A 218 10.97 22.73 -15.20
CA PHE A 218 11.63 21.78 -14.30
C PHE A 218 12.85 21.16 -14.99
N SER A 219 14.02 21.76 -14.79
CA SER A 219 15.30 21.23 -15.28
C SER A 219 16.01 20.37 -14.24
N GLY A 220 15.31 19.41 -13.66
CA GLY A 220 15.91 18.35 -12.86
C GLY A 220 15.69 17.03 -13.58
N ASP A 221 16.77 16.34 -13.94
CA ASP A 221 16.65 15.00 -14.47
C ASP A 221 15.99 14.11 -13.43
N ILE A 222 14.95 13.37 -13.83
CA ILE A 222 14.33 12.34 -12.97
C ILE A 222 15.47 11.37 -12.61
N PRO A 223 15.74 11.13 -11.32
CA PRO A 223 16.75 10.16 -10.95
C PRO A 223 16.44 8.82 -11.61
N ALA A 224 17.42 8.20 -12.25
CA ALA A 224 17.24 7.00 -13.06
C ALA A 224 16.64 5.78 -12.31
N ASN A 225 16.56 5.87 -11.00
CA ASN A 225 16.04 4.85 -10.08
C ASN A 225 14.63 5.14 -9.52
N VAL A 226 14.02 6.27 -9.91
CA VAL A 226 12.67 6.64 -9.45
C VAL A 226 11.68 6.37 -10.57
N ASP A 227 10.67 5.55 -10.31
CA ASP A 227 9.60 5.32 -11.28
C ASP A 227 8.71 6.56 -11.46
N TYR A 228 8.05 6.65 -12.63
CA TYR A 228 7.25 7.81 -13.00
C TYR A 228 6.14 8.13 -11.99
N LYS A 229 5.47 7.13 -11.41
CA LYS A 229 4.38 7.36 -10.46
C LYS A 229 4.90 7.93 -9.15
N THR A 230 6.04 7.43 -8.67
CA THR A 230 6.71 7.97 -7.48
C THR A 230 7.14 9.41 -7.72
N TRP A 231 7.72 9.71 -8.88
CA TRP A 231 8.08 11.08 -9.25
C TRP A 231 6.87 11.99 -9.34
N ASP A 232 5.80 11.55 -10.00
CA ASP A 232 4.56 12.31 -10.15
C ASP A 232 3.92 12.62 -8.78
N ARG A 233 3.96 11.67 -7.83
CA ARG A 233 3.52 11.90 -6.45
C ARG A 233 4.35 12.97 -5.75
N LEU A 234 5.68 12.88 -5.80
CA LEU A 234 6.58 13.86 -5.20
C LEU A 234 6.37 15.26 -5.76
N TYR A 235 6.07 15.36 -7.05
CA TYR A 235 5.82 16.63 -7.70
C TYR A 235 4.52 17.30 -7.24
N HIS A 236 3.48 16.52 -6.91
CA HIS A 236 2.14 17.04 -6.61
C HIS A 236 1.83 17.16 -5.11
N ILE A 237 2.43 16.32 -4.26
CA ILE A 237 2.19 16.35 -2.80
C ILE A 237 2.52 17.73 -2.22
N ASP A 238 1.70 18.17 -1.26
CA ASP A 238 1.74 19.46 -0.57
C ASP A 238 1.55 20.70 -1.45
N LYS A 239 1.22 20.53 -2.73
CA LYS A 239 0.78 21.67 -3.55
C LYS A 239 -0.69 22.00 -3.29
N MET A 240 -0.99 23.30 -3.34
CA MET A 240 -2.35 23.78 -3.30
C MET A 240 -3.04 23.48 -4.63
N ALA A 241 -4.19 22.86 -4.57
CA ALA A 241 -5.06 22.55 -5.70
C ALA A 241 -6.14 23.62 -5.85
N TYR A 242 -6.40 24.01 -7.09
CA TYR A 242 -7.47 24.92 -7.47
C TYR A 242 -8.29 24.30 -8.61
N PRO A 243 -9.60 24.61 -8.72
CA PRO A 243 -10.34 24.25 -9.92
C PRO A 243 -9.71 24.87 -11.16
N SER A 244 -9.57 24.10 -12.23
CA SER A 244 -9.21 24.64 -13.54
C SER A 244 -10.43 25.35 -14.13
N LYS A 245 -10.23 26.58 -14.62
CA LYS A 245 -11.26 27.25 -15.39
C LYS A 245 -11.37 26.60 -16.76
N THR A 246 -12.48 25.91 -17.00
CA THR A 246 -12.81 25.34 -18.32
C THR A 246 -13.89 26.19 -19.02
N ARG A 247 -14.10 25.97 -20.33
CA ARG A 247 -15.16 26.67 -21.05
C ARG A 247 -16.57 26.31 -20.56
N ASP A 248 -16.71 25.09 -20.01
CA ASP A 248 -18.01 24.49 -19.71
C ASP A 248 -18.38 24.51 -18.23
N THR A 249 -17.38 24.58 -17.34
CA THR A 249 -17.62 24.60 -15.90
C THR A 249 -16.59 25.46 -15.18
N ASP A 250 -17.04 26.15 -14.13
CA ASP A 250 -16.22 26.91 -13.21
C ASP A 250 -16.12 26.25 -11.82
N TYR A 251 -16.52 24.99 -11.71
CA TYR A 251 -16.47 24.22 -10.46
C TYR A 251 -15.91 22.80 -10.65
N ILE A 252 -15.45 22.21 -9.58
CA ILE A 252 -15.02 20.81 -9.49
C ILE A 252 -15.83 20.10 -8.43
N ASN A 253 -16.25 18.85 -8.71
CA ASN A 253 -16.91 17.98 -7.75
C ASN A 253 -15.89 17.32 -6.83
N LEU A 254 -16.18 17.33 -5.54
CA LEU A 254 -15.50 16.60 -4.49
C LEU A 254 -16.16 15.25 -4.29
N ARG A 255 -15.38 14.18 -4.08
CA ARG A 255 -15.90 12.81 -4.03
C ARG A 255 -15.27 12.00 -2.90
N TYR A 256 -16.00 11.03 -2.37
CA TYR A 256 -15.48 10.05 -1.41
C TYR A 256 -14.48 9.08 -2.05
N THR A 257 -14.66 8.71 -3.33
CA THR A 257 -13.82 7.75 -4.04
C THR A 257 -13.29 8.35 -5.34
N PRO A 258 -12.09 7.92 -5.82
CA PRO A 258 -11.50 8.43 -7.06
C PRO A 258 -12.12 7.80 -8.30
N GLU A 259 -13.41 7.94 -8.46
CA GLU A 259 -14.18 7.43 -9.59
C GLU A 259 -15.43 8.28 -9.85
N VAL A 260 -15.90 8.24 -11.07
CA VAL A 260 -17.19 8.81 -11.46
C VAL A 260 -18.18 7.66 -11.50
N ASN A 261 -19.10 7.60 -10.53
CA ASN A 261 -20.14 6.59 -10.53
C ASN A 261 -21.12 6.82 -11.68
N ASN A 262 -21.20 5.84 -12.55
CA ASN A 262 -22.18 5.81 -13.64
C ASN A 262 -23.49 5.16 -13.18
N GLY A 263 -24.11 5.74 -12.13
CA GLY A 263 -25.54 5.50 -12.09
C GLY A 263 -26.29 5.08 -10.87
N PHE A 264 -25.76 4.78 -9.67
CA PHE A 264 -26.69 4.42 -8.57
C PHE A 264 -26.34 4.96 -7.18
N ILE A 265 -25.13 5.41 -6.93
CA ILE A 265 -24.79 6.06 -5.66
C ILE A 265 -23.96 7.30 -6.00
N ASP A 266 -24.49 8.47 -5.69
CA ASP A 266 -23.75 9.71 -5.82
C ASP A 266 -22.65 9.72 -4.73
N ASN A 267 -21.40 9.59 -5.14
CA ASN A 267 -20.23 9.68 -4.25
C ASN A 267 -19.72 11.13 -4.12
N LYS A 268 -20.54 12.10 -4.53
CA LYS A 268 -20.23 13.52 -4.44
C LYS A 268 -20.51 13.99 -3.01
N ILE A 269 -19.51 14.65 -2.41
CA ILE A 269 -19.58 15.20 -1.05
C ILE A 269 -19.59 16.73 -1.02
N GLY A 270 -19.41 17.38 -2.18
CA GLY A 270 -19.39 18.82 -2.29
C GLY A 270 -18.90 19.29 -3.64
N MET A 271 -18.68 20.59 -3.76
CA MET A 271 -18.06 21.20 -4.92
C MET A 271 -17.25 22.45 -4.54
N VAL A 272 -16.23 22.75 -5.32
CA VAL A 272 -15.47 24.00 -5.20
C VAL A 272 -15.53 24.78 -6.48
N LYS A 273 -15.86 26.05 -6.36
CA LYS A 273 -15.98 26.98 -7.50
C LYS A 273 -14.68 27.76 -7.70
N TYR A 274 -14.25 27.90 -8.96
CA TYR A 274 -13.17 28.80 -9.31
C TYR A 274 -13.49 30.26 -8.87
N PRO A 275 -12.55 31.03 -8.29
CA PRO A 275 -11.12 30.73 -8.10
C PRO A 275 -10.77 30.18 -6.69
N ASN A 276 -11.74 29.71 -5.92
CA ASN A 276 -11.49 29.28 -4.54
C ASN A 276 -10.53 28.08 -4.49
N PRO A 277 -9.66 27.98 -3.48
CA PRO A 277 -8.79 26.83 -3.31
C PRO A 277 -9.62 25.57 -3.00
N ILE A 278 -9.18 24.43 -3.53
CA ILE A 278 -9.74 23.12 -3.15
C ILE A 278 -9.09 22.68 -1.84
N GLY A 279 -7.76 22.80 -1.75
CA GLY A 279 -6.99 22.39 -0.60
C GLY A 279 -5.62 21.83 -0.97
N ILE A 280 -4.96 21.17 -0.02
CA ILE A 280 -3.59 20.66 -0.16
C ILE A 280 -3.60 19.20 -0.59
N ILE A 281 -2.93 18.86 -1.67
CA ILE A 281 -2.81 17.48 -2.17
C ILE A 281 -2.01 16.65 -1.17
N LYS A 282 -2.58 15.53 -0.74
CA LYS A 282 -2.00 14.58 0.23
C LYS A 282 -1.69 13.24 -0.37
N ASP A 283 -2.37 12.84 -1.44
CA ASP A 283 -2.10 11.59 -2.13
C ASP A 283 -2.56 11.66 -3.61
N ILE A 284 -2.11 10.67 -4.40
CA ILE A 284 -2.49 10.52 -5.82
C ILE A 284 -2.88 9.07 -6.07
N LYS A 285 -3.96 8.88 -6.81
CA LYS A 285 -4.39 7.57 -7.28
C LYS A 285 -4.57 7.55 -8.79
N TYR A 286 -4.30 6.40 -9.38
CA TYR A 286 -4.47 6.12 -10.81
C TYR A 286 -5.44 4.94 -10.96
N PRO A 287 -6.77 5.18 -10.92
CA PRO A 287 -7.76 4.11 -11.06
C PRO A 287 -7.60 3.34 -12.37
N THR A 288 -7.25 4.05 -13.45
CA THR A 288 -6.86 3.49 -14.73
C THR A 288 -5.54 4.12 -15.20
N GLN A 289 -4.97 3.62 -16.30
CA GLN A 289 -3.72 4.16 -16.83
C GLN A 289 -3.83 5.64 -17.27
N ASN A 290 -5.04 6.08 -17.61
CA ASN A 290 -5.29 7.45 -18.13
C ASN A 290 -5.97 8.36 -17.12
N ASP A 291 -6.40 7.85 -15.97
CA ASP A 291 -7.10 8.64 -14.96
C ASP A 291 -6.21 8.87 -13.75
N LYS A 292 -5.96 10.14 -13.46
CA LYS A 292 -5.25 10.58 -12.27
C LYS A 292 -6.21 11.34 -11.37
N TRP A 293 -6.18 11.02 -10.05
CA TRP A 293 -6.98 11.67 -9.03
C TRP A 293 -6.11 12.12 -7.88
N PHE A 294 -6.40 13.29 -7.34
CA PHE A 294 -5.76 13.85 -6.16
C PHE A 294 -6.63 13.64 -4.93
N TYR A 295 -6.04 13.11 -3.86
CA TYR A 295 -6.62 13.13 -2.52
C TYR A 295 -6.21 14.43 -1.86
N VAL A 296 -7.16 15.25 -1.49
CA VAL A 296 -6.93 16.62 -1.06
C VAL A 296 -7.45 16.79 0.36
N LYS A 297 -6.60 17.34 1.26
CA LYS A 297 -7.09 17.92 2.51
C LYS A 297 -7.74 19.24 2.15
N LEU A 298 -9.05 19.35 2.35
CA LEU A 298 -9.82 20.49 1.91
C LEU A 298 -9.40 21.78 2.62
N ASP A 299 -9.49 22.89 1.90
CA ASP A 299 -9.33 24.22 2.52
C ASP A 299 -10.50 24.45 3.48
N PRO A 300 -10.27 25.07 4.66
CA PRO A 300 -11.34 25.34 5.65
C PRO A 300 -12.52 26.17 5.11
N SER A 301 -12.36 26.86 3.98
CA SER A 301 -13.42 27.61 3.32
C SER A 301 -14.34 26.75 2.43
N VAL A 302 -14.00 25.48 2.26
CA VAL A 302 -14.78 24.56 1.41
C VAL A 302 -15.90 23.95 2.23
N ASP A 303 -17.13 24.14 1.76
CA ASP A 303 -18.31 23.50 2.34
C ASP A 303 -18.45 22.08 1.75
N ALA A 304 -18.11 21.08 2.54
CA ALA A 304 -18.16 19.67 2.17
C ALA A 304 -18.48 18.81 3.41
N GLU A 305 -18.94 17.58 3.16
CA GLU A 305 -19.31 16.63 4.22
C GLU A 305 -18.13 16.04 4.96
N ASP A 306 -16.89 16.20 4.44
CA ASP A 306 -15.65 15.65 5.00
C ASP A 306 -14.50 16.66 4.87
N ASP A 307 -13.47 16.52 5.70
CA ASP A 307 -12.21 17.31 5.63
C ASP A 307 -11.31 16.89 4.46
N TYR A 308 -11.59 15.79 3.80
CA TYR A 308 -10.82 15.24 2.70
C TYR A 308 -11.71 14.81 1.55
N ALA A 309 -11.21 14.97 0.34
CA ALA A 309 -11.92 14.57 -0.87
C ALA A 309 -10.99 14.07 -1.96
N TRP A 310 -11.52 13.26 -2.86
CA TRP A 310 -10.91 12.95 -4.15
C TRP A 310 -11.40 13.93 -5.21
N VAL A 311 -10.45 14.43 -6.02
CA VAL A 311 -10.73 15.30 -7.16
C VAL A 311 -9.99 14.79 -8.39
N SER A 312 -10.64 14.82 -9.56
CA SER A 312 -9.97 14.43 -10.80
C SER A 312 -8.90 15.45 -11.17
N ALA A 313 -7.67 15.00 -11.36
CA ALA A 313 -6.54 15.85 -11.72
C ALA A 313 -6.74 16.59 -13.05
N LYS A 314 -7.58 16.06 -13.93
CA LYS A 314 -7.95 16.69 -15.21
C LYS A 314 -8.52 18.11 -15.05
N TYR A 315 -9.16 18.37 -13.92
CA TYR A 315 -9.85 19.63 -13.65
C TYR A 315 -9.17 20.46 -12.56
N VAL A 316 -7.91 20.16 -12.26
CA VAL A 316 -7.12 20.83 -11.21
C VAL A 316 -5.96 21.60 -11.80
N THR A 317 -5.81 22.85 -11.38
CA THR A 317 -4.62 23.66 -11.58
C THR A 317 -3.84 23.72 -10.27
N LEU A 318 -2.52 23.61 -10.35
CA LEU A 318 -1.64 23.64 -9.18
C LEU A 318 -1.19 25.08 -8.90
N GLY A 319 -1.35 25.49 -7.65
CA GLY A 319 -0.74 26.71 -7.14
C GLY A 319 0.76 26.53 -6.89
N LYS A 320 1.47 27.64 -6.69
CA LYS A 320 2.85 27.61 -6.18
C LYS A 320 2.85 27.00 -4.77
N ASN A 321 3.91 26.25 -4.42
CA ASN A 321 4.07 25.75 -3.05
C ASN A 321 3.96 26.95 -2.08
N ARG A 322 3.15 26.82 -1.02
CA ARG A 322 3.26 27.76 0.10
C ARG A 322 4.65 27.54 0.71
N ILE A 323 5.55 28.46 0.49
CA ILE A 323 6.75 28.59 1.32
C ILE A 323 6.20 29.07 2.66
N TYR A 324 6.23 28.22 3.67
CA TYR A 324 6.02 28.69 5.04
C TYR A 324 7.25 29.54 5.37
N GLU A 325 7.13 30.85 5.20
CA GLU A 325 8.00 31.77 5.92
C GLU A 325 7.69 31.61 7.41
N LYS A 326 8.72 31.23 8.18
CA LYS A 326 8.69 31.21 9.64
C LYS A 326 8.67 32.62 10.18
#